data_e35e571cd317870cdcd51f93189e335e
#
_entry.id   e35e571cd317870cdcd51f93189e335e
#
_cell.length_a   1.000
_cell.length_b   1.000
_cell.length_c   1.000
_cell.angle_alpha   90.00
_cell.angle_beta   90.00
_cell.angle_gamma   90.00
#
_symmetry.space_group_name_H-M   'P 1'
#
loop_
_entity.id
_entity.type
_entity.pdbx_description
1 polymer ?
#
loop_
_entity_poly.entity_id
_entity_poly.type
_entity_poly.pdbx_seq_one_letter_code
_entity_poly.pdbx_strand_id
1 'polypeptide(L)'
;MGKKKRLKWTGAGILLVLAVLLFAGWSAISNTAPTAEAKQRPILIQGPMPIEAENFAKKLKHVKVEKSGTFVFYKGKLNNYPVIVVKTGKGMENTAAATAIAIEKYKPKAIINQGTSGGHDARLNVFDIVLGERTVNIGSLKTGDKAENEGMDPTAWKPMDLMASEGSAGEDPNAEKPRFYEGDKNLLAAAEAVKQSYSKGKVVKGTIGSADVWNNEVDRIKWFHKTYGTSVEEMEGASAAQIAKAYDVPFLGIRVLSNNKVNGGKYSPDTAAACQEYVYEVVKQYIKASH
;
A
#
# COMPACT_ATOMS: atom_id res chain seq x y z
N MET A 1 -22.36 -76.12 26.32
CA MET A 1 -23.70 -76.69 25.93
C MET A 1 -24.47 -75.61 25.24
N GLY A 2 -24.82 -75.81 24.01
CA GLY A 2 -26.00 -75.40 23.32
C GLY A 2 -25.73 -74.82 21.91
N LYS A 3 -25.67 -75.76 20.95
CA LYS A 3 -25.73 -75.53 19.51
C LYS A 3 -27.08 -74.97 19.09
N LYS A 4 -27.13 -74.10 17.99
CA LYS A 4 -28.10 -74.27 16.88
C LYS A 4 -27.91 -72.98 15.99
N LYS A 5 -27.52 -73.11 14.83
CA LYS A 5 -28.04 -73.62 13.53
C LYS A 5 -28.50 -72.45 12.62
N ARG A 6 -27.90 -72.49 11.47
CA ARG A 6 -28.08 -71.66 10.23
C ARG A 6 -29.54 -71.60 9.78
N LEU A 7 -29.89 -70.48 9.13
CA LEU A 7 -30.72 -70.56 7.93
C LEU A 7 -30.31 -69.49 6.92
N LYS A 8 -29.90 -70.03 5.77
CA LYS A 8 -29.71 -69.24 4.52
C LYS A 8 -31.10 -69.06 3.91
N TRP A 9 -31.37 -67.84 3.43
CA TRP A 9 -32.34 -67.68 2.35
C TRP A 9 -31.80 -66.73 1.29
N THR A 10 -31.67 -67.25 0.09
CA THR A 10 -31.44 -66.67 -1.21
C THR A 10 -32.70 -65.95 -1.67
N GLY A 11 -32.59 -64.73 -2.07
CA GLY A 11 -33.63 -63.90 -2.68
C GLY A 11 -33.03 -62.94 -3.64
N ALA A 12 -32.31 -63.49 -4.62
CA ALA A 12 -31.97 -62.78 -5.82
C ALA A 12 -33.15 -62.84 -6.81
N GLY A 13 -33.54 -61.70 -7.30
CA GLY A 13 -34.37 -61.60 -8.49
C GLY A 13 -35.74 -60.98 -8.25
N ILE A 14 -35.90 -59.71 -8.06
CA ILE A 14 -37.02 -58.82 -8.49
C ILE A 14 -36.65 -57.38 -8.02
N LEU A 15 -35.65 -56.80 -8.61
CA LEU A 15 -35.33 -55.35 -8.41
C LEU A 15 -34.54 -54.79 -9.58
N LEU A 16 -34.75 -55.36 -10.77
CA LEU A 16 -33.97 -54.98 -11.98
C LEU A 16 -34.85 -54.46 -13.11
N VAL A 17 -36.08 -54.02 -12.87
CA VAL A 17 -36.97 -53.50 -13.93
C VAL A 17 -37.54 -52.10 -13.59
N LEU A 18 -37.31 -51.56 -12.41
CA LEU A 18 -37.77 -50.19 -12.04
C LEU A 18 -36.68 -49.11 -12.06
N ALA A 19 -35.45 -49.46 -12.39
CA ALA A 19 -34.34 -48.50 -12.45
C ALA A 19 -34.04 -47.92 -13.85
N VAL A 20 -34.75 -48.36 -14.90
CA VAL A 20 -34.48 -47.93 -16.31
C VAL A 20 -35.45 -46.85 -16.78
N LEU A 21 -36.50 -46.51 -16.07
CA LEU A 21 -37.48 -45.48 -16.51
C LEU A 21 -37.42 -44.16 -15.72
N LEU A 22 -36.43 -43.97 -14.84
CA LEU A 22 -36.18 -42.67 -14.17
C LEU A 22 -34.93 -41.92 -14.67
N PHE A 23 -34.27 -42.44 -15.70
CA PHE A 23 -33.07 -41.80 -16.28
C PHE A 23 -33.29 -41.02 -17.60
N ALA A 24 -34.54 -40.93 -18.07
CA ALA A 24 -34.88 -40.28 -19.32
C ALA A 24 -35.58 -38.89 -19.15
N GLY A 25 -35.56 -38.34 -17.94
CA GLY A 25 -36.25 -37.06 -17.67
C GLY A 25 -35.38 -35.94 -17.11
N TRP A 26 -34.03 -36.11 -17.01
CA TRP A 26 -33.16 -35.04 -16.56
C TRP A 26 -32.41 -34.42 -17.74
N SER A 27 -33.15 -33.96 -18.74
CA SER A 27 -32.65 -33.06 -19.77
C SER A 27 -32.53 -31.67 -19.18
N ALA A 28 -31.24 -31.27 -18.94
CA ALA A 28 -30.72 -29.93 -19.13
C ALA A 28 -31.67 -28.75 -18.80
N ILE A 29 -31.95 -28.54 -17.53
CA ILE A 29 -32.02 -27.17 -17.05
C ILE A 29 -30.59 -26.79 -16.69
N SER A 30 -29.84 -26.31 -17.69
CA SER A 30 -28.63 -25.50 -17.45
C SER A 30 -29.10 -24.23 -16.75
N ASN A 31 -29.28 -24.29 -15.46
CA ASN A 31 -29.26 -23.10 -14.62
C ASN A 31 -27.85 -22.54 -14.72
N THR A 32 -27.58 -21.80 -15.81
CA THR A 32 -26.57 -20.77 -15.80
C THR A 32 -27.08 -19.72 -14.82
N ALA A 33 -26.85 -19.95 -13.52
CA ALA A 33 -26.87 -18.86 -12.56
C ALA A 33 -26.00 -17.76 -13.20
N PRO A 34 -26.49 -16.52 -13.29
CA PRO A 34 -25.66 -15.45 -13.78
C PRO A 34 -24.40 -15.46 -12.92
N THR A 35 -23.26 -15.73 -13.55
CA THR A 35 -21.96 -15.59 -12.88
C THR A 35 -21.95 -14.17 -12.36
N ALA A 36 -22.06 -14.03 -11.03
CA ALA A 36 -21.98 -12.74 -10.39
C ALA A 36 -20.65 -12.14 -10.86
N GLU A 37 -20.73 -11.12 -11.70
CA GLU A 37 -19.57 -10.41 -12.24
C GLU A 37 -18.68 -10.08 -11.05
N ALA A 38 -17.49 -10.67 -10.98
CA ALA A 38 -16.63 -10.54 -9.82
C ALA A 38 -16.38 -9.05 -9.60
N LYS A 39 -16.94 -8.51 -8.53
CA LYS A 39 -16.90 -7.07 -8.24
C LYS A 39 -15.47 -6.59 -8.28
N GLN A 40 -15.16 -5.72 -9.22
CA GLN A 40 -13.82 -5.17 -9.38
C GLN A 40 -13.32 -4.56 -8.05
N ARG A 41 -12.16 -5.01 -7.59
CA ARG A 41 -11.51 -4.48 -6.38
C ARG A 41 -10.98 -3.07 -6.66
N PRO A 42 -11.25 -2.08 -5.80
CA PRO A 42 -10.83 -0.70 -6.06
C PRO A 42 -9.32 -0.51 -5.98
N ILE A 43 -8.80 0.53 -6.63
CA ILE A 43 -7.47 1.08 -6.33
C ILE A 43 -7.64 2.09 -5.20
N LEU A 44 -6.82 1.98 -4.16
CA LEU A 44 -6.79 2.91 -3.03
C LEU A 44 -5.68 3.94 -3.22
N ILE A 45 -6.04 5.21 -3.18
CA ILE A 45 -5.12 6.34 -3.20
C ILE A 45 -5.15 6.99 -1.82
N GLN A 46 -4.00 7.19 -1.22
CA GLN A 46 -3.86 7.81 0.10
C GLN A 46 -3.17 9.16 -0.02
N GLY A 47 -3.69 10.15 0.69
CA GLY A 47 -3.05 11.44 0.89
C GLY A 47 -3.34 11.93 2.31
N PRO A 48 -2.32 12.38 3.08
CA PRO A 48 -2.49 12.72 4.49
C PRO A 48 -3.34 13.97 4.71
N MET A 49 -3.19 14.97 3.87
CA MET A 49 -3.85 16.27 4.02
C MET A 49 -4.92 16.53 2.95
N PRO A 50 -5.87 17.45 3.19
CA PRO A 50 -6.83 17.86 2.17
C PRO A 50 -6.16 18.25 0.85
N ILE A 51 -5.10 19.05 0.92
CA ILE A 51 -4.32 19.52 -0.24
C ILE A 51 -3.67 18.37 -1.02
N GLU A 52 -3.47 17.21 -0.40
CA GLU A 52 -2.84 16.02 -0.98
C GLU A 52 -3.83 14.94 -1.40
N ALA A 53 -5.12 15.06 -1.07
CA ALA A 53 -6.13 14.05 -1.39
C ALA A 53 -7.28 14.59 -2.24
N GLU A 54 -7.76 15.80 -1.94
CA GLU A 54 -9.06 16.25 -2.45
C GLU A 54 -9.05 16.64 -3.93
N ASN A 55 -7.92 17.09 -4.48
CA ASN A 55 -7.81 17.39 -5.91
C ASN A 55 -7.95 16.13 -6.76
N PHE A 56 -7.40 15.00 -6.31
CA PHE A 56 -7.63 13.72 -6.97
C PHE A 56 -9.10 13.27 -6.82
N ALA A 57 -9.64 13.37 -5.62
CA ALA A 57 -11.02 12.98 -5.35
C ALA A 57 -12.04 13.73 -6.23
N LYS A 58 -11.82 15.02 -6.49
CA LYS A 58 -12.67 15.86 -7.39
C LYS A 58 -12.68 15.38 -8.84
N LYS A 59 -11.66 14.62 -9.28
CA LYS A 59 -11.58 14.07 -10.65
C LYS A 59 -12.35 12.75 -10.82
N LEU A 60 -12.82 12.15 -9.73
CA LEU A 60 -13.61 10.92 -9.78
C LEU A 60 -15.07 11.22 -10.18
N LYS A 61 -15.69 10.27 -10.90
CA LYS A 61 -17.12 10.30 -11.19
C LYS A 61 -17.92 9.56 -10.10
N HIS A 62 -19.16 9.99 -9.87
CA HIS A 62 -20.11 9.37 -8.93
C HIS A 62 -19.58 9.24 -7.51
N VAL A 63 -18.95 10.28 -7.01
CA VAL A 63 -18.30 10.28 -5.69
C VAL A 63 -19.31 10.14 -4.57
N LYS A 64 -19.06 9.18 -3.68
CA LYS A 64 -19.74 9.04 -2.38
C LYS A 64 -18.69 9.21 -1.28
N VAL A 65 -19.02 10.07 -0.32
CA VAL A 65 -18.12 10.33 0.83
C VAL A 65 -18.55 9.47 2.01
N GLU A 66 -17.58 8.82 2.62
CA GLU A 66 -17.77 8.00 3.82
C GLU A 66 -16.71 8.38 4.86
N LYS A 67 -17.09 8.37 6.14
CA LYS A 67 -16.18 8.65 7.26
C LYS A 67 -16.04 7.42 8.14
N SER A 68 -14.84 7.24 8.69
CA SER A 68 -14.55 6.28 9.75
C SER A 68 -13.61 6.97 10.72
N GLY A 69 -14.13 7.37 11.89
CA GLY A 69 -13.43 8.30 12.76
C GLY A 69 -13.12 9.62 12.04
N THR A 70 -11.87 10.04 12.08
CA THR A 70 -11.37 11.23 11.37
C THR A 70 -10.99 10.99 9.92
N PHE A 71 -10.95 9.73 9.48
CA PHE A 71 -10.59 9.36 8.11
C PHE A 71 -11.75 9.60 7.14
N VAL A 72 -11.45 10.14 5.97
CA VAL A 72 -12.46 10.47 4.96
C VAL A 72 -12.17 9.70 3.69
N PHE A 73 -13.12 8.88 3.25
CA PHE A 73 -13.03 8.05 2.05
C PHE A 73 -13.93 8.61 0.95
N TYR A 74 -13.35 9.03 -0.15
CA TYR A 74 -14.03 9.48 -1.37
C TYR A 74 -14.08 8.28 -2.33
N LYS A 75 -15.25 7.63 -2.44
CA LYS A 75 -15.45 6.44 -3.28
C LYS A 75 -16.05 6.84 -4.60
N GLY A 76 -15.38 6.60 -5.70
CA GLY A 76 -15.86 6.99 -7.02
C GLY A 76 -15.33 6.09 -8.13
N LYS A 77 -15.39 6.57 -9.37
CA LYS A 77 -14.91 5.85 -10.55
C LYS A 77 -13.95 6.72 -11.37
N LEU A 78 -12.89 6.11 -11.87
CA LEU A 78 -12.00 6.66 -12.88
C LEU A 78 -12.03 5.73 -14.10
N ASN A 79 -12.46 6.25 -15.27
CA ASN A 79 -12.67 5.44 -16.48
C ASN A 79 -13.50 4.16 -16.21
N ASN A 80 -14.61 4.32 -15.48
CA ASN A 80 -15.51 3.26 -15.02
C ASN A 80 -14.91 2.27 -14.01
N TYR A 81 -13.61 2.36 -13.69
CA TYR A 81 -12.96 1.53 -12.70
C TYR A 81 -13.16 2.10 -11.27
N PRO A 82 -13.43 1.26 -10.26
CA PRO A 82 -13.61 1.75 -8.89
C PRO A 82 -12.28 2.26 -8.30
N VAL A 83 -12.30 3.47 -7.78
CA VAL A 83 -11.17 4.12 -7.10
C VAL A 83 -11.67 4.72 -5.79
N ILE A 84 -10.86 4.59 -4.76
CA ILE A 84 -11.10 5.20 -3.45
C ILE A 84 -9.92 6.12 -3.14
N VAL A 85 -10.21 7.37 -2.83
CA VAL A 85 -9.22 8.29 -2.27
C VAL A 85 -9.48 8.40 -0.78
N VAL A 86 -8.46 8.26 0.06
CA VAL A 86 -8.58 8.44 1.50
C VAL A 86 -7.71 9.59 1.98
N LYS A 87 -8.31 10.48 2.76
CA LYS A 87 -7.61 11.44 3.58
C LYS A 87 -7.27 10.77 4.91
N THR A 88 -6.01 10.41 5.09
CA THR A 88 -5.56 9.60 6.24
C THR A 88 -5.32 10.41 7.50
N GLY A 89 -5.06 11.71 7.40
CA GLY A 89 -4.39 12.48 8.44
C GLY A 89 -2.88 12.28 8.38
N LYS A 90 -2.13 13.20 8.97
CA LYS A 90 -0.66 13.15 9.00
C LYS A 90 -0.17 12.12 10.01
N GLY A 91 1.00 11.55 9.73
CA GLY A 91 1.72 10.68 10.62
C GLY A 91 1.50 9.19 10.38
N MET A 92 2.42 8.40 10.92
CA MET A 92 2.50 6.97 10.67
C MET A 92 1.32 6.21 11.28
N GLU A 93 0.89 6.57 12.48
CA GLU A 93 -0.24 5.91 13.18
C GLU A 93 -1.56 6.13 12.45
N ASN A 94 -1.83 7.36 12.04
CA ASN A 94 -3.04 7.68 11.28
C ASN A 94 -3.07 6.91 9.96
N THR A 95 -1.93 6.86 9.26
CA THR A 95 -1.85 6.18 7.97
C THR A 95 -1.95 4.67 8.13
N ALA A 96 -1.31 4.07 9.12
CA ALA A 96 -1.46 2.64 9.43
C ALA A 96 -2.93 2.27 9.69
N ALA A 97 -3.60 3.02 10.55
CA ALA A 97 -5.01 2.79 10.89
C ALA A 97 -5.92 2.93 9.66
N ALA A 98 -5.77 4.02 8.88
CA ALA A 98 -6.55 4.25 7.68
C ALA A 98 -6.31 3.16 6.62
N THR A 99 -5.08 2.67 6.50
CA THR A 99 -4.71 1.59 5.56
C THR A 99 -5.38 0.28 5.96
N ALA A 100 -5.29 -0.12 7.22
CA ALA A 100 -5.91 -1.34 7.74
C ALA A 100 -7.44 -1.30 7.56
N ILE A 101 -8.10 -0.21 7.95
CA ILE A 101 -9.54 -0.01 7.76
C ILE A 101 -9.92 -0.11 6.27
N ALA A 102 -9.15 0.51 5.38
CA ALA A 102 -9.41 0.48 3.95
C ALA A 102 -9.27 -0.93 3.37
N ILE A 103 -8.25 -1.68 3.77
CA ILE A 103 -8.02 -3.05 3.32
C ILE A 103 -9.16 -3.95 3.79
N GLU A 104 -9.51 -3.91 5.07
CA GLU A 104 -10.58 -4.75 5.63
C GLU A 104 -11.93 -4.44 5.00
N LYS A 105 -12.25 -3.16 4.81
CA LYS A 105 -13.57 -2.74 4.35
C LYS A 105 -13.77 -2.82 2.85
N TYR A 106 -12.73 -2.52 2.07
CA TYR A 106 -12.86 -2.34 0.62
C TYR A 106 -12.06 -3.35 -0.19
N LYS A 107 -11.15 -4.11 0.43
CA LYS A 107 -10.30 -5.13 -0.21
C LYS A 107 -9.61 -4.58 -1.49
N PRO A 108 -8.84 -3.50 -1.40
CA PRO A 108 -8.27 -2.85 -2.59
C PRO A 108 -7.37 -3.81 -3.37
N LYS A 109 -7.31 -3.62 -4.71
CA LYS A 109 -6.41 -4.36 -5.60
C LYS A 109 -4.97 -3.89 -5.44
N ALA A 110 -4.78 -2.60 -5.17
CA ALA A 110 -3.49 -1.94 -5.02
C ALA A 110 -3.64 -0.66 -4.20
N ILE A 111 -2.55 -0.21 -3.59
CA ILE A 111 -2.47 1.01 -2.78
C ILE A 111 -1.37 1.90 -3.34
N ILE A 112 -1.70 3.17 -3.60
CA ILE A 112 -0.72 4.23 -3.88
C ILE A 112 -0.80 5.24 -2.74
N ASN A 113 0.29 5.37 -1.99
CA ASN A 113 0.43 6.41 -0.97
C ASN A 113 1.22 7.57 -1.57
N GLN A 114 0.61 8.75 -1.66
CA GLN A 114 1.17 9.90 -2.35
C GLN A 114 1.09 11.18 -1.52
N GLY A 115 1.98 12.11 -1.79
CA GLY A 115 2.02 13.40 -1.11
C GLY A 115 3.31 14.16 -1.33
N THR A 116 3.52 15.17 -0.50
CA THR A 116 4.72 16.00 -0.49
C THR A 116 5.83 15.38 0.36
N SER A 117 7.07 15.84 0.20
CA SER A 117 8.23 15.37 0.93
C SER A 117 9.34 16.40 1.01
N GLY A 118 10.24 16.24 1.98
CA GLY A 118 11.52 16.92 2.07
C GLY A 118 12.61 16.15 1.31
N GLY A 119 13.47 16.87 0.58
CA GLY A 119 14.58 16.28 -0.18
C GLY A 119 15.76 15.90 0.70
N HIS A 120 16.28 14.67 0.53
CA HIS A 120 17.55 14.22 1.11
C HIS A 120 18.69 14.21 0.08
N ASP A 121 18.37 13.89 -1.18
CA ASP A 121 19.34 13.90 -2.28
C ASP A 121 19.47 15.32 -2.84
N ALA A 122 20.67 15.90 -2.74
CA ALA A 122 20.95 17.24 -3.24
C ALA A 122 20.84 17.40 -4.78
N ARG A 123 20.76 16.30 -5.51
CA ARG A 123 20.56 16.29 -6.98
C ARG A 123 19.11 16.50 -7.39
N LEU A 124 18.18 16.46 -6.44
CA LEU A 124 16.75 16.63 -6.67
C LEU A 124 16.30 18.03 -6.27
N ASN A 125 15.33 18.56 -6.99
CA ASN A 125 14.79 19.89 -6.80
C ASN A 125 13.30 19.85 -6.42
N VAL A 126 12.79 20.95 -5.92
CA VAL A 126 11.36 21.17 -5.72
C VAL A 126 10.61 20.87 -7.02
N PHE A 127 9.48 20.17 -6.94
CA PHE A 127 8.70 19.57 -8.01
C PHE A 127 9.25 18.25 -8.60
N ASP A 128 10.48 17.81 -8.30
CA ASP A 128 10.89 16.47 -8.73
C ASP A 128 10.04 15.41 -8.00
N ILE A 129 9.73 14.33 -8.67
CA ILE A 129 8.95 13.20 -8.14
C ILE A 129 9.87 12.01 -7.90
N VAL A 130 9.73 11.39 -6.73
CA VAL A 130 10.38 10.13 -6.38
C VAL A 130 9.33 9.02 -6.36
N LEU A 131 9.54 8.01 -7.20
CA LEU A 131 8.84 6.73 -7.16
C LEU A 131 9.54 5.84 -6.13
N GLY A 132 8.82 5.43 -5.11
CA GLY A 132 9.32 4.59 -4.03
C GLY A 132 9.67 3.19 -4.52
N GLU A 133 10.83 3.03 -5.16
CA GLU A 133 11.38 1.71 -5.45
C GLU A 133 11.44 0.88 -4.17
N ARG A 134 11.70 1.57 -3.04
CA ARG A 134 11.57 1.02 -1.69
C ARG A 134 11.24 2.11 -0.68
N THR A 135 10.67 1.69 0.45
CA THR A 135 10.28 2.55 1.56
C THR A 135 10.89 2.03 2.86
N VAL A 136 11.29 2.94 3.76
CA VAL A 136 11.96 2.59 5.02
C VAL A 136 11.49 3.47 6.17
N ASN A 137 11.30 2.89 7.36
CA ASN A 137 11.09 3.66 8.59
C ASN A 137 12.45 4.16 9.11
N ILE A 138 12.75 5.45 8.87
CA ILE A 138 13.98 6.09 9.33
C ILE A 138 13.90 6.58 10.78
N GLY A 139 12.72 6.53 11.40
CA GLY A 139 12.50 6.83 12.83
C GLY A 139 12.77 5.64 13.74
N SER A 140 12.91 4.43 13.20
CA SER A 140 13.21 3.22 13.96
C SER A 140 14.71 3.16 14.29
N LEU A 141 15.10 3.77 15.39
CA LEU A 141 16.50 3.99 15.77
C LEU A 141 16.76 3.62 17.22
N LYS A 142 18.00 3.21 17.52
CA LYS A 142 18.51 3.05 18.87
C LYS A 142 19.72 3.94 19.10
N THR A 143 19.81 4.49 20.28
CA THR A 143 20.96 5.28 20.75
C THR A 143 21.97 4.38 21.44
N GLY A 144 23.21 4.84 21.57
CA GLY A 144 24.18 4.26 22.52
C GLY A 144 23.92 4.77 23.94
N ASP A 145 24.53 4.09 24.90
CA ASP A 145 24.52 4.54 26.27
C ASP A 145 25.30 5.87 26.43
N LYS A 146 24.71 6.80 27.15
CA LYS A 146 25.29 8.08 27.53
C LYS A 146 24.92 8.39 28.97
N ALA A 147 25.88 8.89 29.75
CA ALA A 147 25.62 9.41 31.09
C ALA A 147 24.93 10.77 31.02
N GLU A 148 24.36 11.18 32.15
CA GLU A 148 23.77 12.50 32.29
C GLU A 148 24.82 13.60 31.99
N ASN A 149 24.40 14.59 31.21
CA ASN A 149 25.23 15.71 30.74
C ASN A 149 26.34 15.37 29.73
N GLU A 150 26.41 14.15 29.19
CA GLU A 150 27.30 13.81 28.06
C GLU A 150 26.80 14.29 26.70
N GLY A 151 25.58 14.84 26.67
CA GLY A 151 24.95 15.34 25.48
C GLY A 151 24.42 14.27 24.53
N MET A 152 23.84 14.69 23.41
CA MET A 152 23.29 13.83 22.38
C MET A 152 24.11 13.93 21.09
N ASP A 153 24.24 12.82 20.38
CA ASP A 153 24.76 12.77 19.01
C ASP A 153 23.80 11.95 18.14
N PRO A 154 22.80 12.60 17.51
CA PRO A 154 21.84 11.93 16.66
C PRO A 154 22.45 11.21 15.44
N THR A 155 23.66 11.57 15.04
CA THR A 155 24.35 10.94 13.92
C THR A 155 25.04 9.61 14.32
N ALA A 156 25.23 9.38 15.63
CA ALA A 156 25.74 8.14 16.16
C ALA A 156 24.65 7.07 16.38
N TRP A 157 23.39 7.40 16.21
CA TRP A 157 22.28 6.46 16.38
C TRP A 157 22.30 5.40 15.29
N LYS A 158 21.77 4.21 15.59
CA LYS A 158 21.81 3.04 14.70
C LYS A 158 20.39 2.61 14.34
N PRO A 159 20.16 2.12 13.12
CA PRO A 159 18.89 1.49 12.76
C PRO A 159 18.50 0.34 13.69
N MET A 160 17.22 0.26 14.06
CA MET A 160 16.65 -0.85 14.83
C MET A 160 15.96 -1.90 13.97
N ASP A 161 15.55 -1.52 12.74
CA ASP A 161 14.87 -2.40 11.80
C ASP A 161 13.56 -3.00 12.38
N LEU A 162 12.76 -2.15 13.06
CA LEU A 162 11.49 -2.53 13.68
C LEU A 162 10.37 -2.90 12.68
N MET A 163 10.64 -2.80 11.39
CA MET A 163 9.68 -3.22 10.37
C MET A 163 9.60 -4.75 10.22
N ALA A 164 10.46 -5.48 10.92
CA ALA A 164 10.35 -6.92 11.03
C ALA A 164 9.00 -7.28 11.66
N SER A 165 8.25 -8.17 11.02
CA SER A 165 6.96 -8.63 11.53
C SER A 165 7.09 -9.49 12.78
N GLU A 166 8.22 -10.18 12.91
CA GLU A 166 8.51 -11.16 13.96
C GLU A 166 9.97 -11.10 14.36
N GLY A 167 10.33 -11.72 15.44
CA GLY A 167 11.73 -11.82 15.88
C GLY A 167 12.08 -10.92 17.04
N SER A 168 11.09 -10.41 17.76
CA SER A 168 11.28 -9.87 19.11
C SER A 168 11.39 -10.99 20.15
N ALA A 169 11.63 -10.64 21.41
CA ALA A 169 11.86 -11.62 22.47
C ALA A 169 10.73 -12.67 22.53
N GLY A 170 11.07 -13.95 22.30
CA GLY A 170 10.14 -15.08 22.33
C GLY A 170 9.58 -15.51 20.98
N GLU A 171 9.90 -14.82 19.90
CA GLU A 171 9.51 -15.17 18.52
C GLU A 171 10.65 -15.91 17.79
N ASP A 172 10.37 -16.36 16.57
CA ASP A 172 11.36 -17.06 15.76
C ASP A 172 12.62 -16.19 15.53
N PRO A 173 13.80 -16.61 16.05
CA PRO A 173 15.04 -15.86 15.86
C PRO A 173 15.50 -15.79 14.40
N ASN A 174 14.97 -16.66 13.52
CA ASN A 174 15.28 -16.71 12.10
C ASN A 174 14.27 -15.96 11.25
N ALA A 175 13.24 -15.34 11.85
CA ALA A 175 12.26 -14.56 11.11
C ALA A 175 12.93 -13.46 10.28
N GLU A 176 12.44 -13.27 9.07
CA GLU A 176 12.90 -12.19 8.19
C GLU A 176 12.69 -10.83 8.88
N LYS A 177 13.75 -10.02 8.91
CA LYS A 177 13.74 -8.66 9.47
C LYS A 177 13.99 -7.64 8.37
N PRO A 178 13.00 -7.37 7.51
CA PRO A 178 13.17 -6.44 6.41
C PRO A 178 13.37 -5.03 6.94
N ARG A 179 14.39 -4.34 6.44
CA ARG A 179 14.60 -2.90 6.64
C ARG A 179 13.76 -2.08 5.69
N PHE A 180 13.55 -2.60 4.48
CA PHE A 180 12.88 -1.92 3.39
C PHE A 180 11.64 -2.69 2.94
N TYR A 181 10.62 -1.95 2.47
CA TYR A 181 9.50 -2.49 1.72
C TYR A 181 9.65 -2.07 0.26
N GLU A 182 9.68 -3.06 -0.63
CA GLU A 182 9.81 -2.85 -2.06
C GLU A 182 8.49 -2.34 -2.66
N GLY A 183 8.60 -1.37 -3.58
CA GLY A 183 7.48 -0.92 -4.39
C GLY A 183 7.01 -2.01 -5.36
N ASP A 184 5.70 -2.15 -5.54
CA ASP A 184 5.14 -3.13 -6.47
C ASP A 184 5.60 -2.87 -7.92
N LYS A 185 6.07 -3.92 -8.58
CA LYS A 185 6.68 -3.83 -9.92
C LYS A 185 5.70 -3.33 -10.99
N ASN A 186 4.42 -3.71 -10.89
CA ASN A 186 3.42 -3.31 -11.88
C ASN A 186 3.01 -1.85 -11.68
N LEU A 187 2.89 -1.40 -10.43
CA LEU A 187 2.65 0.01 -10.11
C LEU A 187 3.84 0.89 -10.53
N LEU A 188 5.07 0.44 -10.26
CA LEU A 188 6.29 1.13 -10.72
C LEU A 188 6.34 1.23 -12.24
N ALA A 189 6.08 0.14 -12.95
CA ALA A 189 6.04 0.13 -14.42
C ALA A 189 4.97 1.09 -14.97
N ALA A 190 3.79 1.12 -14.36
CA ALA A 190 2.74 2.07 -14.75
C ALA A 190 3.16 3.53 -14.52
N ALA A 191 3.84 3.81 -13.39
CA ALA A 191 4.35 5.14 -13.09
C ALA A 191 5.46 5.55 -14.08
N GLU A 192 6.43 4.68 -14.35
CA GLU A 192 7.49 4.98 -15.32
C GLU A 192 6.95 5.19 -16.74
N ALA A 193 5.92 4.44 -17.15
CA ALA A 193 5.33 4.57 -18.48
C ALA A 193 4.72 5.97 -18.74
N VAL A 194 4.31 6.67 -17.69
CA VAL A 194 3.71 8.01 -17.81
C VAL A 194 4.64 9.15 -17.38
N LYS A 195 5.91 8.88 -17.09
CA LYS A 195 6.85 9.91 -16.60
C LYS A 195 7.00 11.10 -17.53
N GLN A 196 6.87 10.91 -18.84
CA GLN A 196 6.96 12.00 -19.83
C GLN A 196 5.74 12.93 -19.82
N SER A 197 4.63 12.54 -19.21
CA SER A 197 3.46 13.42 -19.04
C SER A 197 3.67 14.47 -17.95
N TYR A 198 4.69 14.32 -17.12
CA TYR A 198 5.02 15.24 -16.04
C TYR A 198 6.07 16.25 -16.50
N SER A 199 5.71 17.53 -16.54
CA SER A 199 6.54 18.61 -17.09
C SER A 199 7.12 19.56 -16.04
N LYS A 200 6.76 19.41 -14.74
CA LYS A 200 7.16 20.36 -13.69
C LYS A 200 8.52 20.03 -13.06
N GLY A 201 9.02 18.81 -13.27
CA GLY A 201 10.29 18.33 -12.73
C GLY A 201 10.65 16.97 -13.29
N LYS A 202 11.66 16.33 -12.71
CA LYS A 202 12.05 14.96 -13.05
C LYS A 202 11.16 13.95 -12.34
N VAL A 203 11.03 12.77 -12.92
CA VAL A 203 10.48 11.59 -12.25
C VAL A 203 11.59 10.56 -12.15
N VAL A 204 11.97 10.19 -10.93
CA VAL A 204 13.07 9.26 -10.66
C VAL A 204 12.62 8.15 -9.72
N LYS A 205 13.27 6.99 -9.75
CA LYS A 205 13.15 5.97 -8.72
C LYS A 205 14.08 6.28 -7.55
N GLY A 206 13.66 5.92 -6.34
CA GLY A 206 14.48 6.13 -5.16
C GLY A 206 13.89 5.54 -3.89
N THR A 207 14.56 5.79 -2.78
CA THR A 207 14.11 5.34 -1.46
C THR A 207 13.35 6.47 -0.76
N ILE A 208 12.15 6.16 -0.28
CA ILE A 208 11.33 7.04 0.56
C ILE A 208 11.58 6.69 2.02
N GLY A 209 12.02 7.66 2.82
CA GLY A 209 12.17 7.54 4.27
C GLY A 209 10.95 8.10 4.98
N SER A 210 10.43 7.39 6.00
CA SER A 210 9.29 7.86 6.79
C SER A 210 9.63 7.95 8.27
N ALA A 211 9.29 9.07 8.89
CA ALA A 211 9.28 9.25 10.34
C ALA A 211 8.40 10.45 10.71
N ASP A 212 7.80 10.44 11.91
CA ASP A 212 7.02 11.56 12.42
C ASP A 212 7.93 12.72 12.91
N VAL A 213 8.84 13.15 12.04
CA VAL A 213 9.80 14.22 12.28
C VAL A 213 9.88 15.13 11.06
N TRP A 214 9.96 16.43 11.33
CA TRP A 214 10.33 17.43 10.32
C TRP A 214 11.80 17.78 10.49
N ASN A 215 12.67 17.21 9.65
CA ASN A 215 14.11 17.47 9.74
C ASN A 215 14.51 18.78 9.05
N ASN A 216 15.18 19.64 9.81
CA ASN A 216 15.81 20.89 9.31
C ASN A 216 17.33 20.89 9.50
N GLU A 217 17.90 19.89 10.13
CA GLU A 217 19.33 19.75 10.38
C GLU A 217 20.00 19.04 9.20
N VAL A 218 20.83 19.77 8.46
CA VAL A 218 21.45 19.27 7.24
C VAL A 218 22.32 18.03 7.49
N ASP A 219 23.05 17.98 8.60
CA ASP A 219 23.88 16.81 8.95
C ASP A 219 23.02 15.57 9.23
N ARG A 220 21.87 15.75 9.86
CA ARG A 220 20.91 14.70 10.11
C ARG A 220 20.31 14.16 8.80
N ILE A 221 19.90 15.06 7.91
CA ILE A 221 19.38 14.74 6.58
C ILE A 221 20.43 13.97 5.76
N LYS A 222 21.67 14.43 5.73
CA LYS A 222 22.78 13.75 5.06
C LYS A 222 23.09 12.40 5.68
N TRP A 223 22.96 12.27 7.00
CA TRP A 223 23.13 10.99 7.69
C TRP A 223 22.06 9.97 7.25
N PHE A 224 20.78 10.36 7.15
CA PHE A 224 19.73 9.50 6.63
C PHE A 224 20.00 9.09 5.17
N HIS A 225 20.38 10.05 4.33
CA HIS A 225 20.74 9.74 2.95
C HIS A 225 21.89 8.72 2.87
N LYS A 226 22.94 8.91 3.66
CA LYS A 226 24.10 8.00 3.72
C LYS A 226 23.72 6.62 4.27
N THR A 227 22.90 6.57 5.32
CA THR A 227 22.60 5.33 6.06
C THR A 227 21.59 4.46 5.33
N TYR A 228 20.56 5.06 4.74
CA TYR A 228 19.44 4.36 4.12
C TYR A 228 19.35 4.54 2.61
N GLY A 229 20.14 5.41 2.02
CA GLY A 229 20.02 5.78 0.60
C GLY A 229 18.75 6.56 0.28
N THR A 230 18.15 7.24 1.27
CA THR A 230 16.89 7.96 1.09
C THR A 230 17.05 9.12 0.10
N SER A 231 16.15 9.22 -0.85
CA SER A 231 16.03 10.35 -1.77
C SER A 231 15.20 11.48 -1.17
N VAL A 232 14.19 11.11 -0.39
CA VAL A 232 13.24 12.01 0.27
C VAL A 232 12.80 11.47 1.62
N GLU A 233 12.23 12.35 2.46
CA GLU A 233 11.55 11.98 3.70
C GLU A 233 10.12 12.51 3.75
N GLU A 234 9.26 11.79 4.46
CA GLU A 234 7.86 12.12 4.74
C GLU A 234 7.38 11.38 6.00
N MET A 235 6.09 11.34 6.31
CA MET A 235 5.59 10.86 7.60
C MET A 235 4.58 9.71 7.50
N GLU A 236 4.42 9.04 6.36
CA GLU A 236 3.30 8.09 6.13
C GLU A 236 3.69 6.78 5.45
N GLY A 237 4.57 6.84 4.47
CA GLY A 237 4.79 5.78 3.49
C GLY A 237 5.20 4.46 4.10
N ALA A 238 6.10 4.45 5.09
CA ALA A 238 6.58 3.21 5.69
C ALA A 238 5.48 2.45 6.45
N SER A 239 4.60 3.16 7.16
CA SER A 239 3.49 2.52 7.87
C SER A 239 2.45 1.95 6.91
N ALA A 240 2.13 2.68 5.81
CA ALA A 240 1.25 2.17 4.77
C ALA A 240 1.84 0.93 4.08
N ALA A 241 3.14 0.96 3.75
CA ALA A 241 3.86 -0.16 3.14
C ALA A 241 3.89 -1.39 4.05
N GLN A 242 4.13 -1.21 5.34
CA GLN A 242 4.13 -2.27 6.34
C GLN A 242 2.76 -2.96 6.44
N ILE A 243 1.68 -2.18 6.55
CA ILE A 243 0.33 -2.73 6.58
C ILE A 243 -0.03 -3.40 5.26
N ALA A 244 0.29 -2.79 4.12
CA ALA A 244 0.05 -3.38 2.81
C ALA A 244 0.76 -4.74 2.65
N LYS A 245 2.03 -4.85 3.10
CA LYS A 245 2.79 -6.10 3.12
C LYS A 245 2.13 -7.16 4.01
N ALA A 246 1.67 -6.79 5.21
CA ALA A 246 1.01 -7.71 6.13
C ALA A 246 -0.27 -8.33 5.57
N TYR A 247 -0.92 -7.64 4.62
CA TYR A 247 -2.16 -8.09 3.95
C TYR A 247 -1.95 -8.54 2.50
N ASP A 248 -0.72 -8.68 2.03
CA ASP A 248 -0.39 -9.03 0.64
C ASP A 248 -1.07 -8.12 -0.40
N VAL A 249 -1.13 -6.82 -0.13
CA VAL A 249 -1.68 -5.83 -1.06
C VAL A 249 -0.55 -5.09 -1.77
N PRO A 250 -0.51 -5.06 -3.12
CA PRO A 250 0.47 -4.28 -3.88
C PRO A 250 0.51 -2.81 -3.46
N PHE A 251 1.71 -2.28 -3.21
CA PHE A 251 1.93 -0.94 -2.68
C PHE A 251 2.95 -0.15 -3.49
N LEU A 252 2.72 1.16 -3.64
CA LEU A 252 3.70 2.11 -4.16
C LEU A 252 3.61 3.44 -3.43
N GLY A 253 4.74 3.93 -2.90
CA GLY A 253 4.91 5.31 -2.47
C GLY A 253 5.26 6.22 -3.66
N ILE A 254 4.64 7.39 -3.77
CA ILE A 254 4.99 8.43 -4.74
C ILE A 254 5.08 9.76 -4.00
N ARG A 255 6.22 10.43 -4.10
CA ARG A 255 6.44 11.71 -3.41
C ARG A 255 6.97 12.76 -4.36
N VAL A 256 6.39 13.96 -4.27
CA VAL A 256 6.92 15.17 -4.88
C VAL A 256 7.73 15.95 -3.85
N LEU A 257 8.87 16.48 -4.24
CA LEU A 257 9.64 17.34 -3.35
C LEU A 257 8.96 18.70 -3.21
N SER A 258 8.59 19.04 -1.98
CA SER A 258 8.05 20.36 -1.62
C SER A 258 9.13 21.33 -1.15
N ASN A 259 10.25 20.81 -0.69
CA ASN A 259 11.45 21.54 -0.25
C ASN A 259 12.67 20.64 -0.33
N ASN A 260 13.85 21.24 -0.41
CA ASN A 260 15.12 20.52 -0.29
C ASN A 260 16.12 21.36 0.50
N LYS A 261 16.25 21.10 1.79
CA LYS A 261 17.12 21.83 2.68
C LYS A 261 18.61 21.73 2.29
N VAL A 262 19.00 20.61 1.70
CA VAL A 262 20.40 20.30 1.34
C VAL A 262 20.88 21.19 0.19
N ASN A 263 20.00 21.54 -0.74
CA ASN A 263 20.32 22.38 -1.91
C ASN A 263 19.67 23.77 -1.89
N GLY A 264 19.07 24.18 -0.75
CA GLY A 264 18.44 25.49 -0.60
C GLY A 264 17.04 25.61 -1.21
N GLY A 265 16.43 24.51 -1.65
CA GLY A 265 15.06 24.49 -2.16
C GLY A 265 14.04 24.84 -1.08
N LYS A 266 13.25 25.90 -1.31
CA LYS A 266 12.24 26.40 -0.37
C LYS A 266 10.95 25.60 -0.46
N TYR A 267 10.22 25.51 0.64
CA TYR A 267 8.91 24.86 0.68
C TYR A 267 7.92 25.47 -0.31
N SER A 268 7.25 24.62 -1.08
CA SER A 268 6.21 24.97 -2.04
C SER A 268 4.97 24.09 -1.86
N PRO A 269 3.85 24.62 -1.36
CA PRO A 269 2.61 23.85 -1.18
C PRO A 269 1.97 23.42 -2.52
N ASP A 270 2.25 24.12 -3.62
CA ASP A 270 1.68 23.83 -4.94
C ASP A 270 2.16 22.48 -5.51
N THR A 271 3.23 21.93 -4.95
CA THR A 271 3.74 20.61 -5.31
C THR A 271 2.74 19.51 -5.01
N ALA A 272 1.88 19.66 -3.99
CA ALA A 272 0.85 18.69 -3.65
C ALA A 272 -0.16 18.45 -4.79
N ALA A 273 -0.56 19.51 -5.49
CA ALA A 273 -1.43 19.40 -6.66
C ALA A 273 -0.71 18.67 -7.81
N ALA A 274 0.57 19.01 -8.04
CA ALA A 274 1.39 18.39 -9.08
C ALA A 274 1.55 16.86 -8.86
N CYS A 275 1.74 16.43 -7.61
CA CYS A 275 1.78 15.00 -7.28
C CYS A 275 0.48 14.28 -7.66
N GLN A 276 -0.67 14.84 -7.28
CA GLN A 276 -1.98 14.25 -7.58
C GLN A 276 -2.29 14.20 -9.08
N GLU A 277 -1.83 15.19 -9.84
CA GLU A 277 -1.95 15.19 -11.30
C GLU A 277 -1.15 14.03 -11.92
N TYR A 278 0.08 13.84 -11.47
CA TYR A 278 0.91 12.73 -11.92
C TYR A 278 0.32 11.38 -11.51
N VAL A 279 -0.08 11.21 -10.25
CA VAL A 279 -0.69 9.97 -9.74
C VAL A 279 -1.99 9.65 -10.48
N TYR A 280 -2.75 10.65 -10.91
CA TYR A 280 -3.94 10.44 -11.74
C TYR A 280 -3.60 9.74 -13.06
N GLU A 281 -2.52 10.13 -13.75
CA GLU A 281 -2.08 9.45 -14.97
C GLU A 281 -1.51 8.05 -14.67
N VAL A 282 -0.80 7.88 -13.55
CA VAL A 282 -0.33 6.55 -13.10
C VAL A 282 -1.49 5.57 -12.91
N VAL A 283 -2.56 6.01 -12.24
CA VAL A 283 -3.74 5.17 -12.00
C VAL A 283 -4.43 4.80 -13.31
N LYS A 284 -4.57 5.75 -14.25
CA LYS A 284 -5.12 5.48 -15.59
C LYS A 284 -4.30 4.41 -16.32
N GLN A 285 -2.99 4.55 -16.30
CA GLN A 285 -2.08 3.58 -16.94
C GLN A 285 -2.14 2.21 -16.26
N TYR A 286 -2.17 2.16 -14.93
CA TYR A 286 -2.28 0.91 -14.19
C TYR A 286 -3.60 0.19 -14.47
N ILE A 287 -4.72 0.91 -14.55
CA ILE A 287 -6.02 0.36 -14.95
C ILE A 287 -5.93 -0.24 -16.36
N LYS A 288 -5.36 0.52 -17.33
CA LYS A 288 -5.22 0.07 -18.71
C LYS A 288 -4.35 -1.19 -18.85
N ALA A 289 -3.28 -1.29 -18.09
CA ALA A 289 -2.36 -2.44 -18.12
C ALA A 289 -2.92 -3.68 -17.39
N SER A 290 -4.00 -3.52 -16.61
CA SER A 290 -4.63 -4.58 -15.83
C SER A 290 -5.81 -5.26 -16.54
N HIS A 291 -6.13 -4.82 -17.74
CA HIS A 291 -7.13 -5.35 -18.68
C HIS A 291 -6.45 -5.89 -19.92
#